data_a1dca1fee64c8f4eb12951c78c59f2b6
#
_entry.id   a1dca1fee64c8f4eb12951c78c59f2b6
#
_cell.length_a   1.000
_cell.length_b   1.000
_cell.length_c   1.000
_cell.angle_alpha   90.00
_cell.angle_beta   90.00
_cell.angle_gamma   90.00
#
_symmetry.space_group_name_H-M   'P 1'
#
loop_
_entity.id
_entity.type
_entity.pdbx_description
1 polymer ?
#
loop_
_entity_poly.entity_id
_entity_poly.type
_entity_poly.pdbx_seq_one_letter_code
_entity_poly.pdbx_strand_id
1 'polypeptide(L)'
;MLADEQPKGSPARGRSAVRSGAFTGLSYVTLSLAAAVAGAFLAHKFGRNRETDGFMAAYGVYLVLVLGAQAFRMVVVPDLTRAEAEGRLGSEFRAYALAFVAVAVPASVIAWVFSDFLGELITGRLPEDSAHVAAQALPWLVPAAFAQLIAALAASALAAKDSYVPAALGFALGGIGGVVFFVLFADSHGLVALAWGLTLNGAIAIGLPMVVLLVRGNRLRRHRGVPLRLRYRLWRLLYGAAVPLALQGLYVIALRFAAGTGEGNVTSLSYAYLLAATFVSATAFSLALISAAPLTRRGVDAEGAAEHVVHSAWISLAFVGAAAGLVALVGGRVVTAVLGDAFSGNVGDELGRLVVYLSPWMVANAAFLITYPLMFVMHRTRLLIPLALAGMIVDIPISIVCRSLWGLTGVTLALGVTTLLVVLGLMAALAPRMLFVTAVGLGRLSLLVGAATALAFGGASLVLSAVPAAAAGLALYAVLLVAMRQFGLAQAWQYVRALH
;
A
#
# COMPACT_ATOMS: atom_id res chain seq x y z
N MET A 1 -28.11 41.61 -17.93
CA MET A 1 -27.10 41.25 -18.92
C MET A 1 -25.74 41.52 -18.29
N LEU A 2 -25.22 40.58 -17.49
CA LEU A 2 -23.89 40.58 -16.89
C LEU A 2 -23.25 39.25 -17.29
N ALA A 3 -22.31 39.36 -18.23
CA ALA A 3 -21.56 38.19 -18.73
C ALA A 3 -20.60 37.70 -17.66
N ASP A 4 -20.75 36.45 -17.26
CA ASP A 4 -19.86 35.71 -16.37
C ASP A 4 -18.54 35.47 -17.13
N GLU A 5 -17.53 36.28 -16.87
CA GLU A 5 -16.15 36.05 -17.27
C GLU A 5 -15.57 34.98 -16.38
N GLN A 6 -15.61 33.71 -16.83
CA GLN A 6 -14.80 32.64 -16.26
C GLN A 6 -13.31 32.98 -16.46
N PRO A 7 -12.48 32.98 -15.41
CA PRO A 7 -11.04 33.21 -15.54
C PRO A 7 -10.42 32.07 -16.33
N LYS A 8 -10.03 32.34 -17.56
CA LYS A 8 -9.23 31.44 -18.41
C LYS A 8 -7.96 31.05 -17.64
N GLY A 9 -7.89 29.78 -17.21
CA GLY A 9 -6.71 29.21 -16.57
C GLY A 9 -5.46 29.43 -17.45
N SER A 10 -4.45 30.11 -16.92
CA SER A 10 -3.23 30.45 -17.67
C SER A 10 -2.50 29.17 -18.09
N PRO A 11 -2.02 29.05 -19.35
CA PRO A 11 -1.32 27.86 -19.86
C PRO A 11 -0.03 27.53 -19.10
N ALA A 12 0.52 28.45 -18.32
CA ALA A 12 1.68 28.26 -17.46
C ALA A 12 1.39 27.33 -16.27
N ARG A 13 0.15 27.31 -15.72
CA ARG A 13 -0.23 26.39 -14.61
C ARG A 13 -0.34 24.93 -15.07
N GLY A 14 -0.80 24.67 -16.29
CA GLY A 14 -0.91 23.31 -16.84
C GLY A 14 0.45 22.63 -17.05
N ARG A 15 1.45 23.36 -17.58
CA ARG A 15 2.80 22.82 -17.79
C ARG A 15 3.54 22.51 -16.48
N SER A 16 3.31 23.29 -15.45
CA SER A 16 3.86 23.07 -14.10
C SER A 16 3.29 21.79 -13.46
N ALA A 17 1.99 21.54 -13.59
CA ALA A 17 1.32 20.35 -13.02
C ALA A 17 1.76 19.05 -13.69
N VAL A 18 1.89 19.02 -15.03
CA VAL A 18 2.37 17.85 -15.77
C VAL A 18 3.82 17.52 -15.39
N ARG A 19 4.69 18.53 -15.32
CA ARG A 19 6.09 18.35 -14.91
C ARG A 19 6.20 17.84 -13.49
N SER A 20 5.40 18.36 -12.56
CA SER A 20 5.36 17.91 -11.16
C SER A 20 4.84 16.47 -11.05
N GLY A 21 3.80 16.11 -11.81
CA GLY A 21 3.30 14.74 -11.87
C GLY A 21 4.34 13.76 -12.38
N ALA A 22 5.07 14.11 -13.44
CA ALA A 22 6.14 13.29 -13.99
C ALA A 22 7.28 13.05 -12.98
N PHE A 23 7.75 14.09 -12.28
CA PHE A 23 8.79 13.94 -11.24
C PHE A 23 8.30 13.09 -10.06
N THR A 24 7.06 13.26 -9.63
CA THR A 24 6.47 12.44 -8.56
C THR A 24 6.37 10.98 -9.01
N GLY A 25 5.88 10.72 -10.22
CA GLY A 25 5.82 9.37 -10.79
C GLY A 25 7.21 8.71 -10.87
N LEU A 26 8.20 9.44 -11.39
CA LEU A 26 9.57 8.94 -11.48
C LEU A 26 10.16 8.60 -10.09
N SER A 27 9.89 9.41 -9.07
CA SER A 27 10.37 9.11 -7.71
C SER A 27 9.73 7.85 -7.11
N TYR A 28 8.46 7.59 -7.38
CA TYR A 28 7.81 6.34 -6.97
C TYR A 28 8.38 5.14 -7.71
N VAL A 29 8.66 5.25 -8.99
CA VAL A 29 9.34 4.19 -9.76
C VAL A 29 10.73 3.93 -9.18
N THR A 30 11.51 4.97 -8.90
CA THR A 30 12.84 4.84 -8.30
C THR A 30 12.78 4.17 -6.92
N LEU A 31 11.84 4.57 -6.08
CA LEU A 31 11.64 3.97 -4.76
C LEU A 31 11.24 2.49 -4.85
N SER A 32 10.33 2.15 -5.78
CA SER A 32 9.90 0.78 -6.02
C SER A 32 11.04 -0.09 -6.56
N LEU A 33 11.85 0.44 -7.48
CA LEU A 33 13.04 -0.25 -7.98
C LEU A 33 14.07 -0.46 -6.87
N ALA A 34 14.33 0.54 -6.04
CA ALA A 34 15.22 0.40 -4.88
C ALA A 34 14.73 -0.70 -3.93
N ALA A 35 13.44 -0.72 -3.61
CA ALA A 35 12.85 -1.77 -2.79
C ALA A 35 12.96 -3.17 -3.43
N ALA A 36 12.73 -3.27 -4.74
CA ALA A 36 12.88 -4.53 -5.48
C ALA A 36 14.33 -5.02 -5.48
N VAL A 37 15.31 -4.12 -5.71
CA VAL A 37 16.75 -4.45 -5.65
C VAL A 37 17.16 -4.88 -4.25
N ALA A 38 16.71 -4.18 -3.21
CA ALA A 38 16.96 -4.58 -1.81
C ALA A 38 16.39 -5.97 -1.51
N GLY A 39 15.16 -6.24 -1.95
CA GLY A 39 14.48 -7.54 -1.78
C GLY A 39 15.20 -8.66 -2.53
N ALA A 40 15.58 -8.42 -3.79
CA ALA A 40 16.34 -9.39 -4.58
C ALA A 40 17.73 -9.66 -3.97
N PHE A 41 18.45 -8.64 -3.56
CA PHE A 41 19.75 -8.78 -2.90
C PHE A 41 19.64 -9.55 -1.58
N LEU A 42 18.62 -9.24 -0.76
CA LEU A 42 18.33 -9.96 0.48
C LEU A 42 18.06 -11.45 0.18
N ALA A 43 17.25 -11.75 -0.82
CA ALA A 43 16.91 -13.11 -1.21
C ALA A 43 18.13 -13.91 -1.71
N HIS A 44 18.97 -13.30 -2.56
CA HIS A 44 20.19 -13.95 -3.07
C HIS A 44 21.22 -14.19 -1.98
N LYS A 45 21.41 -13.21 -1.07
CA LYS A 45 22.48 -13.29 -0.07
C LYS A 45 22.13 -14.14 1.14
N PHE A 46 20.91 -13.98 1.66
CA PHE A 46 20.49 -14.61 2.90
C PHE A 46 19.52 -15.79 2.66
N GLY A 47 18.89 -15.86 1.50
CA GLY A 47 18.00 -16.94 1.15
C GLY A 47 16.71 -16.96 1.97
N ARG A 48 16.21 -18.21 2.18
CA ARG A 48 14.96 -18.50 2.89
C ARG A 48 15.29 -19.37 4.11
N ASN A 49 15.42 -18.77 5.27
CA ASN A 49 15.80 -19.46 6.50
C ASN A 49 15.16 -18.79 7.73
N ARG A 50 15.50 -19.29 8.93
CA ARG A 50 14.96 -18.80 10.21
C ARG A 50 15.26 -17.32 10.46
N GLU A 51 16.45 -16.87 10.11
CA GLU A 51 16.85 -15.48 10.30
C GLU A 51 16.06 -14.53 9.40
N THR A 52 15.90 -14.92 8.11
CA THR A 52 15.08 -14.13 7.17
C THR A 52 13.61 -14.12 7.57
N ASP A 53 13.07 -15.22 8.13
CA ASP A 53 11.71 -15.25 8.66
C ASP A 53 11.53 -14.26 9.83
N GLY A 54 12.50 -14.22 10.75
CA GLY A 54 12.49 -13.26 11.86
C GLY A 54 12.55 -11.82 11.40
N PHE A 55 13.47 -11.52 10.47
CA PHE A 55 13.59 -10.20 9.87
C PHE A 55 12.30 -9.77 9.16
N MET A 56 11.69 -10.66 8.34
CA MET A 56 10.48 -10.37 7.61
C MET A 56 9.26 -10.15 8.51
N ALA A 57 9.21 -10.84 9.66
CA ALA A 57 8.19 -10.57 10.68
C ALA A 57 8.33 -9.13 11.24
N ALA A 58 9.55 -8.70 11.57
CA ALA A 58 9.82 -7.33 12.02
C ALA A 58 9.59 -6.29 10.91
N TYR A 59 9.99 -6.60 9.67
CA TYR A 59 9.75 -5.78 8.48
C TYR A 59 8.25 -5.60 8.19
N GLY A 60 7.43 -6.60 8.52
CA GLY A 60 5.98 -6.48 8.46
C GLY A 60 5.45 -5.33 9.31
N VAL A 61 5.97 -5.13 10.52
CA VAL A 61 5.62 -3.98 11.38
C VAL A 61 6.01 -2.65 10.73
N TYR A 62 7.21 -2.58 10.13
CA TYR A 62 7.64 -1.41 9.35
C TYR A 62 6.67 -1.11 8.21
N LEU A 63 6.27 -2.11 7.44
CA LEU A 63 5.35 -1.94 6.32
C LEU A 63 3.98 -1.42 6.76
N VAL A 64 3.43 -1.93 7.88
CA VAL A 64 2.17 -1.41 8.45
C VAL A 64 2.24 0.09 8.68
N LEU A 65 3.29 0.55 9.32
CA LEU A 65 3.46 1.96 9.65
C LEU A 65 3.69 2.81 8.40
N VAL A 66 4.52 2.36 7.46
CA VAL A 66 4.84 3.11 6.22
C VAL A 66 3.64 3.19 5.27
N LEU A 67 2.89 2.10 5.10
CA LEU A 67 1.70 2.10 4.26
C LEU A 67 0.57 2.91 4.92
N GLY A 68 0.51 2.95 6.26
CA GLY A 68 -0.32 3.89 7.00
C GLY A 68 -0.02 5.35 6.67
N ALA A 69 1.23 5.68 6.28
CA ALA A 69 1.60 7.03 5.86
C ALA A 69 0.84 7.54 4.63
N GLN A 70 0.47 6.65 3.72
CA GLN A 70 -0.30 7.05 2.53
C GLN A 70 -1.73 7.47 2.90
N ALA A 71 -2.39 6.70 3.77
CA ALA A 71 -3.70 7.06 4.30
C ALA A 71 -3.67 8.38 5.07
N PHE A 72 -2.61 8.59 5.82
CA PHE A 72 -2.32 9.81 6.53
C PHE A 72 -2.25 11.04 5.61
N ARG A 73 -1.60 10.95 4.46
CA ARG A 73 -1.54 12.05 3.48
C ARG A 73 -2.92 12.47 2.99
N MET A 74 -3.87 11.53 2.87
CA MET A 74 -5.26 11.86 2.46
C MET A 74 -5.97 12.79 3.46
N VAL A 75 -5.60 12.71 4.75
CA VAL A 75 -6.14 13.57 5.81
C VAL A 75 -5.41 14.90 5.90
N VAL A 76 -4.09 14.87 5.79
CA VAL A 76 -3.22 16.01 6.08
C VAL A 76 -3.11 16.98 4.91
N VAL A 77 -3.07 16.49 3.66
CA VAL A 77 -2.91 17.35 2.48
C VAL A 77 -4.02 18.41 2.37
N PRO A 78 -5.32 18.10 2.50
CA PRO A 78 -6.38 19.09 2.45
C PRO A 78 -6.26 20.16 3.55
N ASP A 79 -5.82 19.75 4.75
CA ASP A 79 -5.67 20.67 5.88
C ASP A 79 -4.51 21.64 5.67
N LEU A 80 -3.37 21.13 5.21
CA LEU A 80 -2.19 21.95 4.93
C LEU A 80 -2.45 22.88 3.74
N THR A 81 -3.21 22.44 2.73
CA THR A 81 -3.58 23.30 1.59
C THR A 81 -4.49 24.45 2.01
N ARG A 82 -5.49 24.19 2.87
CA ARG A 82 -6.32 25.27 3.45
C ARG A 82 -5.48 26.21 4.32
N ALA A 83 -4.60 25.63 5.15
CA ALA A 83 -3.72 26.41 6.01
C ALA A 83 -2.73 27.28 5.21
N GLU A 84 -2.27 26.83 4.03
CA GLU A 84 -1.44 27.65 3.14
C GLU A 84 -2.26 28.83 2.57
N ALA A 85 -3.47 28.59 2.08
CA ALA A 85 -4.35 29.65 1.59
C ALA A 85 -4.65 30.72 2.65
N GLU A 86 -4.70 30.31 3.94
CA GLU A 86 -4.92 31.20 5.07
C GLU A 86 -3.62 31.77 5.68
N GLY A 87 -2.46 31.49 5.11
CA GLY A 87 -1.15 31.92 5.61
C GLY A 87 -0.70 31.23 6.92
N ARG A 88 -1.37 30.14 7.33
CA ARG A 88 -1.16 29.42 8.60
C ARG A 88 -0.41 28.10 8.47
N LEU A 89 0.16 27.81 7.28
CA LEU A 89 0.84 26.53 7.00
C LEU A 89 1.85 26.13 8.08
N GLY A 90 2.68 27.08 8.52
CA GLY A 90 3.74 26.79 9.51
C GLY A 90 3.22 26.36 10.88
N SER A 91 2.10 26.92 11.34
CA SER A 91 1.46 26.54 12.61
C SER A 91 0.79 25.17 12.48
N GLU A 92 0.13 24.90 11.35
CA GLU A 92 -0.54 23.64 11.07
C GLU A 92 0.46 22.49 10.91
N PHE A 93 1.53 22.72 10.15
CA PHE A 93 2.63 21.77 10.00
C PHE A 93 3.25 21.37 11.35
N ARG A 94 3.54 22.37 12.21
CA ARG A 94 4.08 22.09 13.55
C ARG A 94 3.11 21.31 14.42
N ALA A 95 1.80 21.59 14.35
CA ALA A 95 0.80 20.87 15.12
C ALA A 95 0.76 19.39 14.74
N TYR A 96 0.81 19.07 13.43
CA TYR A 96 0.91 17.70 12.96
C TYR A 96 2.26 17.06 13.28
N ALA A 97 3.38 17.78 13.11
CA ALA A 97 4.70 17.26 13.45
C ALA A 97 4.81 16.90 14.94
N LEU A 98 4.28 17.75 15.83
CA LEU A 98 4.25 17.46 17.26
C LEU A 98 3.32 16.27 17.59
N ALA A 99 2.18 16.14 16.90
CA ALA A 99 1.31 14.99 17.06
C ALA A 99 2.02 13.69 16.67
N PHE A 100 2.83 13.70 15.59
CA PHE A 100 3.64 12.54 15.21
C PHE A 100 4.74 12.23 16.20
N VAL A 101 5.52 13.22 16.58
CA VAL A 101 6.60 13.05 17.56
C VAL A 101 6.08 12.49 18.89
N ALA A 102 4.88 12.96 19.31
CA ALA A 102 4.23 12.46 20.53
C ALA A 102 3.84 10.97 20.46
N VAL A 103 3.70 10.40 19.27
CA VAL A 103 3.45 8.95 19.07
C VAL A 103 4.75 8.22 18.72
N ALA A 104 5.57 8.81 17.85
CA ALA A 104 6.79 8.21 17.34
C ALA A 104 7.83 7.95 18.44
N VAL A 105 8.03 8.93 19.34
CA VAL A 105 9.04 8.80 20.40
C VAL A 105 8.68 7.68 21.37
N PRO A 106 7.48 7.63 21.99
CA PRO A 106 7.11 6.50 22.84
C PRO A 106 7.15 5.16 22.14
N ALA A 107 6.63 5.07 20.90
CA ALA A 107 6.66 3.83 20.14
C ALA A 107 8.08 3.34 19.83
N SER A 108 9.00 4.26 19.49
CA SER A 108 10.42 3.94 19.26
C SER A 108 11.12 3.52 20.54
N VAL A 109 10.83 4.20 21.67
CA VAL A 109 11.37 3.82 22.98
C VAL A 109 10.87 2.44 23.40
N ILE A 110 9.57 2.15 23.20
CA ILE A 110 9.00 0.82 23.47
C ILE A 110 9.67 -0.24 22.61
N ALA A 111 9.86 0.02 21.31
CA ALA A 111 10.54 -0.90 20.40
C ALA A 111 12.00 -1.15 20.79
N TRP A 112 12.65 -0.19 21.42
CA TRP A 112 14.03 -0.28 21.87
C TRP A 112 14.16 -0.99 23.23
N VAL A 113 13.33 -0.61 24.20
CA VAL A 113 13.40 -1.15 25.58
C VAL A 113 12.84 -2.56 25.67
N PHE A 114 11.80 -2.87 24.89
CA PHE A 114 11.09 -4.15 24.89
C PHE A 114 11.34 -4.95 23.61
N SER A 115 12.51 -4.77 22.95
CA SER A 115 12.84 -5.41 21.67
C SER A 115 12.72 -6.92 21.71
N ASP A 116 13.24 -7.59 22.75
CA ASP A 116 13.20 -9.04 22.90
C ASP A 116 11.75 -9.54 23.05
N PHE A 117 10.99 -8.95 23.94
CA PHE A 117 9.57 -9.29 24.12
C PHE A 117 8.76 -9.09 22.83
N LEU A 118 8.99 -7.98 22.12
CA LEU A 118 8.32 -7.70 20.85
C LEU A 118 8.78 -8.66 19.76
N GLY A 119 10.06 -9.02 19.72
CA GLY A 119 10.61 -10.01 18.81
C GLY A 119 9.90 -11.36 18.98
N GLU A 120 9.82 -11.87 20.20
CA GLU A 120 9.07 -13.09 20.52
C GLU A 120 7.57 -12.98 20.18
N LEU A 121 6.96 -11.83 20.48
CA LEU A 121 5.55 -11.60 20.23
C LEU A 121 5.21 -11.69 18.73
N ILE A 122 6.02 -11.07 17.86
CA ILE A 122 5.74 -11.03 16.40
C ILE A 122 6.16 -12.31 15.69
N THR A 123 7.23 -12.98 16.14
CA THR A 123 7.70 -14.25 15.57
C THR A 123 6.88 -15.45 16.05
N GLY A 124 6.32 -15.36 17.24
CA GLY A 124 5.39 -16.35 17.76
C GLY A 124 6.01 -17.72 18.02
N ARG A 125 5.82 -18.66 17.07
CA ARG A 125 6.32 -20.06 17.18
C ARG A 125 7.59 -20.31 16.37
N LEU A 126 8.21 -19.27 15.82
CA LEU A 126 9.49 -19.42 15.15
C LEU A 126 10.59 -19.77 16.19
N PRO A 127 11.69 -20.39 15.75
CA PRO A 127 12.85 -20.65 16.60
C PRO A 127 13.42 -19.38 17.22
N GLU A 128 14.16 -19.54 18.31
CA GLU A 128 14.76 -18.44 19.08
C GLU A 128 15.66 -17.53 18.23
N ASP A 129 16.40 -18.10 17.28
CA ASP A 129 17.21 -17.35 16.29
C ASP A 129 16.37 -16.29 15.52
N SER A 130 15.15 -16.68 15.13
CA SER A 130 14.24 -15.76 14.42
C SER A 130 13.77 -14.60 15.33
N ALA A 131 13.47 -14.90 16.60
CA ALA A 131 13.06 -13.90 17.56
C ALA A 131 14.20 -12.92 17.85
N HIS A 132 15.44 -13.43 17.95
CA HIS A 132 16.64 -12.62 18.16
C HIS A 132 16.88 -11.63 16.99
N VAL A 133 16.81 -12.09 15.75
CA VAL A 133 16.96 -11.22 14.57
C VAL A 133 15.84 -10.17 14.51
N ALA A 134 14.59 -10.55 14.82
CA ALA A 134 13.48 -9.61 14.90
C ALA A 134 13.71 -8.55 15.99
N ALA A 135 14.18 -8.95 17.18
CA ALA A 135 14.51 -8.07 18.28
C ALA A 135 15.63 -7.07 17.94
N GLN A 136 16.65 -7.51 17.21
CA GLN A 136 17.71 -6.63 16.71
C GLN A 136 17.24 -5.63 15.65
N ALA A 137 16.27 -6.00 14.80
CA ALA A 137 15.79 -5.16 13.71
C ALA A 137 14.76 -4.11 14.18
N LEU A 138 13.85 -4.44 15.11
CA LEU A 138 12.75 -3.58 15.55
C LEU A 138 13.18 -2.19 16.05
N PRO A 139 14.25 -2.04 16.86
CA PRO A 139 14.74 -0.74 17.33
C PRO A 139 15.08 0.24 16.21
N TRP A 140 15.41 -0.26 15.01
CA TRP A 140 15.73 0.53 13.83
C TRP A 140 14.53 0.68 12.89
N LEU A 141 13.76 -0.39 12.71
CA LEU A 141 12.63 -0.39 11.79
C LEU A 141 11.49 0.52 12.25
N VAL A 142 11.19 0.56 13.55
CA VAL A 142 10.10 1.42 14.07
C VAL A 142 10.43 2.91 13.92
N PRO A 143 11.59 3.43 14.36
CA PRO A 143 11.99 4.81 14.07
C PRO A 143 12.06 5.11 12.58
N ALA A 144 12.56 4.17 11.74
CA ALA A 144 12.61 4.33 10.30
C ALA A 144 11.21 4.54 9.70
N ALA A 145 10.22 3.79 10.15
CA ALA A 145 8.84 3.94 9.71
C ALA A 145 8.25 5.30 10.09
N PHE A 146 8.48 5.77 11.32
CA PHE A 146 8.06 7.11 11.73
C PHE A 146 8.80 8.22 10.99
N ALA A 147 10.07 7.99 10.63
CA ALA A 147 10.81 8.90 9.76
C ALA A 147 10.13 9.05 8.39
N GLN A 148 9.64 7.96 7.78
CA GLN A 148 8.87 8.00 6.53
C GLN A 148 7.55 8.78 6.70
N LEU A 149 6.87 8.65 7.84
CA LEU A 149 5.66 9.43 8.17
C LEU A 149 5.94 10.94 8.23
N ILE A 150 7.03 11.34 8.89
CA ILE A 150 7.44 12.74 9.00
C ILE A 150 7.89 13.27 7.62
N ALA A 151 8.59 12.44 6.81
CA ALA A 151 8.92 12.77 5.43
C ALA A 151 7.66 13.01 4.58
N ALA A 152 6.63 12.15 4.74
CA ALA A 152 5.34 12.30 4.08
C ALA A 152 4.60 13.58 4.50
N LEU A 153 4.71 13.99 5.76
CA LEU A 153 4.18 15.27 6.26
C LEU A 153 4.90 16.47 5.61
N ALA A 154 6.25 16.44 5.55
CA ALA A 154 7.03 17.48 4.90
C ALA A 154 6.73 17.56 3.40
N ALA A 155 6.59 16.40 2.72
CA ALA A 155 6.16 16.32 1.33
C ALA A 155 4.76 16.92 1.11
N SER A 156 3.83 16.68 2.05
CA SER A 156 2.47 17.24 2.01
C SER A 156 2.47 18.76 2.17
N ALA A 157 3.34 19.31 3.02
CA ALA A 157 3.51 20.74 3.18
C ALA A 157 4.12 21.40 1.94
N LEU A 158 5.06 20.73 1.28
CA LEU A 158 5.61 21.19 -0.01
C LEU A 158 4.59 21.08 -1.14
N ALA A 159 3.77 20.03 -1.16
CA ALA A 159 2.68 19.88 -2.12
C ALA A 159 1.63 21.00 -1.98
N ALA A 160 1.32 21.43 -0.75
CA ALA A 160 0.44 22.59 -0.51
C ALA A 160 1.01 23.90 -1.11
N LYS A 161 2.32 23.96 -1.38
CA LYS A 161 3.03 25.06 -2.06
C LYS A 161 3.34 24.78 -3.53
N ASP A 162 2.72 23.77 -4.14
CA ASP A 162 3.01 23.31 -5.50
C ASP A 162 4.50 22.96 -5.75
N SER A 163 5.25 22.57 -4.69
CA SER A 163 6.68 22.27 -4.72
C SER A 163 6.93 20.77 -4.50
N TYR A 164 6.81 19.94 -5.53
CA TYR A 164 6.87 18.48 -5.43
C TYR A 164 8.30 17.91 -5.56
N VAL A 165 9.17 18.60 -6.32
CA VAL A 165 10.52 18.11 -6.67
C VAL A 165 11.40 17.79 -5.46
N PRO A 166 11.49 18.64 -4.40
CA PRO A 166 12.35 18.32 -3.26
C PRO A 166 11.93 17.07 -2.50
N ALA A 167 10.63 16.85 -2.37
CA ALA A 167 10.10 15.64 -1.75
C ALA A 167 10.40 14.40 -2.61
N ALA A 168 10.19 14.49 -3.92
CA ALA A 168 10.48 13.42 -4.88
C ALA A 168 11.97 13.03 -4.84
N LEU A 169 12.87 14.00 -4.85
CA LEU A 169 14.31 13.77 -4.71
C LEU A 169 14.69 13.17 -3.35
N GLY A 170 14.07 13.64 -2.27
CA GLY A 170 14.30 13.10 -0.93
C GLY A 170 13.98 11.61 -0.84
N PHE A 171 12.83 11.19 -1.34
CA PHE A 171 12.44 9.77 -1.38
C PHE A 171 13.32 8.94 -2.32
N ALA A 172 13.66 9.44 -3.51
CA ALA A 172 14.52 8.73 -4.46
C ALA A 172 15.93 8.54 -3.92
N LEU A 173 16.57 9.61 -3.45
CA LEU A 173 17.91 9.55 -2.88
C LEU A 173 17.95 8.74 -1.58
N GLY A 174 16.91 8.84 -0.75
CA GLY A 174 16.76 8.03 0.44
C GLY A 174 16.69 6.54 0.10
N GLY A 175 15.85 6.16 -0.87
CA GLY A 175 15.73 4.77 -1.34
C GLY A 175 17.07 4.22 -1.86
N ILE A 176 17.74 4.95 -2.76
CA ILE A 176 19.04 4.55 -3.29
C ILE A 176 20.09 4.48 -2.17
N GLY A 177 20.19 5.52 -1.33
CA GLY A 177 21.14 5.56 -0.22
C GLY A 177 20.95 4.42 0.78
N GLY A 178 19.71 4.08 1.10
CA GLY A 178 19.39 2.94 1.97
C GLY A 178 19.81 1.60 1.38
N VAL A 179 19.59 1.38 0.07
CA VAL A 179 20.02 0.15 -0.63
C VAL A 179 21.55 0.06 -0.70
N VAL A 180 22.21 1.15 -1.08
CA VAL A 180 23.69 1.19 -1.14
C VAL A 180 24.27 0.89 0.25
N PHE A 181 23.73 1.49 1.30
CA PHE A 181 24.16 1.20 2.66
C PHE A 181 23.97 -0.28 3.02
N PHE A 182 22.80 -0.85 2.72
CA PHE A 182 22.55 -2.26 2.95
C PHE A 182 23.56 -3.14 2.23
N VAL A 183 23.79 -2.93 0.95
CA VAL A 183 24.75 -3.72 0.15
C VAL A 183 26.16 -3.66 0.72
N LEU A 184 26.61 -2.47 1.15
CA LEU A 184 27.96 -2.27 1.69
C LEU A 184 28.18 -2.94 3.06
N PHE A 185 27.14 -3.00 3.90
CA PHE A 185 27.27 -3.48 5.27
C PHE A 185 26.65 -4.87 5.52
N ALA A 186 26.01 -5.47 4.51
CA ALA A 186 25.37 -6.77 4.63
C ALA A 186 26.34 -7.91 4.96
N ASP A 187 27.62 -7.83 4.54
CA ASP A 187 28.64 -8.85 4.86
C ASP A 187 29.04 -8.83 6.33
N SER A 188 29.10 -7.66 6.92
CA SER A 188 29.60 -7.47 8.29
C SER A 188 28.50 -7.51 9.36
N HIS A 189 27.27 -7.15 9.01
CA HIS A 189 26.17 -6.96 9.98
C HIS A 189 24.89 -7.73 9.62
N GLY A 190 24.93 -8.56 8.58
CA GLY A 190 23.80 -9.41 8.20
C GLY A 190 22.53 -8.63 7.86
N LEU A 191 21.39 -9.16 8.28
CA LEU A 191 20.05 -8.61 8.00
C LEU A 191 19.80 -7.25 8.69
N VAL A 192 20.46 -6.97 9.81
CA VAL A 192 20.30 -5.70 10.53
C VAL A 192 20.80 -4.52 9.69
N ALA A 193 21.75 -4.74 8.78
CA ALA A 193 22.21 -3.70 7.84
C ALA A 193 21.06 -3.16 6.96
N LEU A 194 20.04 -3.97 6.63
CA LEU A 194 18.86 -3.50 5.92
C LEU A 194 18.00 -2.58 6.81
N ALA A 195 17.84 -2.91 8.10
CA ALA A 195 17.12 -2.04 9.03
C ALA A 195 17.81 -0.67 9.17
N TRP A 196 19.15 -0.65 9.22
CA TRP A 196 19.94 0.59 9.21
C TRP A 196 19.79 1.34 7.88
N GLY A 197 19.82 0.65 6.75
CA GLY A 197 19.57 1.23 5.43
C GLY A 197 18.19 1.90 5.34
N LEU A 198 17.15 1.29 5.88
CA LEU A 198 15.81 1.86 5.95
C LEU A 198 15.74 3.09 6.88
N THR A 199 16.51 3.09 7.96
CA THR A 199 16.65 4.25 8.84
C THR A 199 17.33 5.41 8.12
N LEU A 200 18.42 5.14 7.39
CA LEU A 200 19.11 6.13 6.56
C LEU A 200 18.19 6.67 5.45
N ASN A 201 17.44 5.79 4.79
CA ASN A 201 16.40 6.19 3.82
C ASN A 201 15.43 7.21 4.45
N GLY A 202 14.88 6.90 5.62
CA GLY A 202 13.99 7.80 6.35
C GLY A 202 14.63 9.15 6.68
N ALA A 203 15.89 9.14 7.15
CA ALA A 203 16.64 10.36 7.48
C ALA A 203 16.86 11.27 6.26
N ILE A 204 17.24 10.70 5.11
CA ILE A 204 17.43 11.45 3.85
C ILE A 204 16.08 11.97 3.34
N ALA A 205 15.03 11.13 3.39
CA ALA A 205 13.69 11.48 2.95
C ALA A 205 13.07 12.63 3.76
N ILE A 206 13.42 12.77 5.05
CA ILE A 206 13.05 13.93 5.87
C ILE A 206 13.95 15.12 5.56
N GLY A 207 15.27 14.89 5.51
CA GLY A 207 16.28 15.94 5.51
C GLY A 207 16.10 16.91 4.34
N LEU A 208 15.99 16.41 3.12
CA LEU A 208 15.91 17.24 1.92
C LEU A 208 14.63 18.10 1.87
N PRO A 209 13.41 17.57 2.05
CA PRO A 209 12.21 18.39 2.11
C PRO A 209 12.23 19.39 3.27
N MET A 210 12.75 19.00 4.43
CA MET A 210 12.81 19.87 5.61
C MET A 210 13.77 21.05 5.40
N VAL A 211 14.96 20.82 4.83
CA VAL A 211 15.90 21.90 4.46
C VAL A 211 15.23 22.87 3.52
N VAL A 212 14.53 22.40 2.49
CA VAL A 212 13.84 23.27 1.53
C VAL A 212 12.71 24.05 2.21
N LEU A 213 11.95 23.44 3.12
CA LEU A 213 10.93 24.12 3.91
C LEU A 213 11.53 25.22 4.80
N LEU A 214 12.67 24.97 5.41
CA LEU A 214 13.37 25.94 6.28
C LEU A 214 13.98 27.08 5.47
N VAL A 215 14.70 26.80 4.38
CA VAL A 215 15.39 27.78 3.54
C VAL A 215 14.39 28.68 2.78
N ARG A 216 13.36 28.08 2.20
CA ARG A 216 12.27 28.83 1.52
C ARG A 216 11.22 29.38 2.48
N GLY A 217 11.36 29.05 3.76
CA GLY A 217 10.34 29.20 4.79
C GLY A 217 10.36 30.53 5.53
N ASN A 218 10.91 31.63 4.95
CA ASN A 218 10.69 32.98 5.51
C ASN A 218 9.20 33.29 5.72
N ARG A 219 8.30 32.43 5.23
CA ARG A 219 6.83 32.48 5.39
C ARG A 219 6.26 31.42 6.33
N LEU A 220 7.07 30.55 6.97
CA LEU A 220 6.63 29.71 8.09
C LEU A 220 6.55 30.53 9.40
N ARG A 221 6.21 31.82 9.28
CA ARG A 221 6.10 32.71 10.43
C ARG A 221 5.08 32.15 11.41
N ARG A 222 5.48 32.15 12.67
CA ARG A 222 4.65 31.77 13.82
C ARG A 222 3.48 32.74 13.92
N HIS A 223 2.28 32.34 13.47
CA HIS A 223 1.06 33.05 13.84
C HIS A 223 0.86 32.85 15.34
N ARG A 224 1.09 33.91 16.11
CA ARG A 224 0.79 33.96 17.54
C ARG A 224 -0.72 33.79 17.71
N GLY A 225 -1.14 32.78 18.50
CA GLY A 225 -2.54 32.61 18.89
C GLY A 225 -3.32 31.45 18.32
N VAL A 226 -2.74 30.63 17.42
CA VAL A 226 -3.41 29.38 16.97
C VAL A 226 -3.16 28.28 18.01
N PRO A 227 -4.19 27.77 18.71
CA PRO A 227 -4.01 26.69 19.67
C PRO A 227 -3.58 25.42 18.95
N LEU A 228 -2.58 24.72 19.48
CA LEU A 228 -2.01 23.49 18.88
C LEU A 228 -3.03 22.34 18.77
N ARG A 229 -4.07 22.33 19.60
CA ARG A 229 -5.15 21.30 19.61
C ARG A 229 -4.65 19.88 19.31
N LEU A 230 -3.57 19.46 19.99
CA LEU A 230 -2.87 18.20 19.74
C LEU A 230 -3.83 17.01 19.77
N ARG A 231 -4.71 16.92 20.78
CA ARG A 231 -5.71 15.87 20.92
C ARG A 231 -6.62 15.77 19.68
N TYR A 232 -7.07 16.91 19.15
CA TYR A 232 -7.90 16.93 17.94
C TYR A 232 -7.15 16.38 16.72
N ARG A 233 -5.86 16.75 16.56
CA ARG A 233 -5.02 16.24 15.46
C ARG A 233 -4.79 14.74 15.58
N LEU A 234 -4.46 14.25 16.76
CA LEU A 234 -4.29 12.82 17.02
C LEU A 234 -5.55 12.03 16.68
N TRP A 235 -6.72 12.47 17.14
CA TRP A 235 -7.97 11.81 16.81
C TRP A 235 -8.26 11.83 15.32
N ARG A 236 -8.01 12.94 14.65
CA ARG A 236 -8.21 13.04 13.21
C ARG A 236 -7.29 12.13 12.42
N LEU A 237 -6.04 11.99 12.85
CA LEU A 237 -5.09 11.03 12.30
C LEU A 237 -5.55 9.59 12.52
N LEU A 238 -5.97 9.27 13.74
CA LEU A 238 -6.44 7.94 14.09
C LEU A 238 -7.67 7.54 13.26
N TYR A 239 -8.67 8.42 13.15
CA TYR A 239 -9.83 8.15 12.30
C TYR A 239 -9.44 7.96 10.83
N GLY A 240 -8.53 8.81 10.33
CA GLY A 240 -8.10 8.74 8.94
C GLY A 240 -7.18 7.55 8.62
N ALA A 241 -6.48 7.00 9.59
CA ALA A 241 -5.57 5.88 9.39
C ALA A 241 -6.12 4.54 9.88
N ALA A 242 -7.23 4.52 10.63
CA ALA A 242 -7.71 3.34 11.33
C ALA A 242 -7.90 2.11 10.43
N VAL A 243 -8.67 2.24 9.34
CA VAL A 243 -8.91 1.10 8.44
C VAL A 243 -7.68 0.72 7.63
N PRO A 244 -6.94 1.65 7.00
CA PRO A 244 -5.67 1.31 6.37
C PRO A 244 -4.67 0.61 7.29
N LEU A 245 -4.51 1.09 8.53
CA LEU A 245 -3.64 0.45 9.51
C LEU A 245 -4.16 -0.93 9.91
N ALA A 246 -5.48 -1.09 10.07
CA ALA A 246 -6.06 -2.40 10.36
C ALA A 246 -5.81 -3.39 9.22
N LEU A 247 -6.03 -3.00 7.96
CA LEU A 247 -5.76 -3.86 6.81
C LEU A 247 -4.29 -4.28 6.73
N GLN A 248 -3.36 -3.38 7.09
CA GLN A 248 -1.95 -3.74 7.21
C GLN A 248 -1.69 -4.61 8.46
N GLY A 249 -2.43 -4.38 9.54
CA GLY A 249 -2.41 -5.23 10.74
C GLY A 249 -2.82 -6.67 10.45
N LEU A 250 -3.82 -6.89 9.56
CA LEU A 250 -4.18 -8.23 9.10
C LEU A 250 -3.00 -8.97 8.46
N TYR A 251 -2.16 -8.26 7.72
CA TYR A 251 -0.94 -8.85 7.15
C TYR A 251 0.05 -9.29 8.25
N VAL A 252 0.25 -8.50 9.31
CA VAL A 252 1.12 -8.91 10.44
C VAL A 252 0.51 -10.12 11.17
N ILE A 253 -0.81 -10.16 11.35
CA ILE A 253 -1.51 -11.33 11.88
C ILE A 253 -1.25 -12.54 10.98
N ALA A 254 -1.38 -12.39 9.66
CA ALA A 254 -1.09 -13.46 8.70
C ALA A 254 0.36 -13.96 8.79
N LEU A 255 1.36 -13.08 8.95
CA LEU A 255 2.76 -13.47 9.16
C LEU A 255 2.93 -14.33 10.42
N ARG A 256 2.28 -13.95 11.52
CA ARG A 256 2.30 -14.72 12.75
C ARG A 256 1.68 -16.12 12.60
N PHE A 257 0.59 -16.23 11.83
CA PHE A 257 0.01 -17.53 11.51
C PHE A 257 0.88 -18.35 10.55
N ALA A 258 1.53 -17.70 9.57
CA ALA A 258 2.47 -18.34 8.65
C ALA A 258 3.68 -18.92 9.38
N ALA A 259 4.19 -18.24 10.42
CA ALA A 259 5.28 -18.71 11.28
C ALA A 259 5.06 -20.11 11.86
N GLY A 260 3.82 -20.47 12.11
CA GLY A 260 3.48 -21.80 12.61
C GLY A 260 3.22 -22.86 11.56
N THR A 261 3.47 -22.60 10.26
CA THR A 261 3.26 -23.56 9.16
C THR A 261 4.56 -24.19 8.66
N GLY A 262 5.72 -23.61 8.96
CA GLY A 262 7.04 -24.14 8.59
C GLY A 262 8.10 -23.06 8.42
N GLU A 263 9.36 -23.50 8.41
CA GLU A 263 10.52 -22.64 8.20
C GLU A 263 10.50 -22.00 6.79
N GLY A 264 10.84 -20.69 6.70
CA GLY A 264 10.85 -19.94 5.46
C GLY A 264 9.45 -19.50 4.97
N ASN A 265 8.36 -19.92 5.62
CA ASN A 265 7.01 -19.61 5.17
C ASN A 265 6.62 -18.15 5.42
N VAL A 266 7.18 -17.51 6.46
CA VAL A 266 7.04 -16.07 6.69
C VAL A 266 7.67 -15.29 5.55
N THR A 267 8.87 -15.66 5.16
CA THR A 267 9.59 -15.06 4.02
C THR A 267 8.83 -15.25 2.71
N SER A 268 8.35 -16.47 2.42
CA SER A 268 7.56 -16.75 1.21
C SER A 268 6.27 -15.94 1.16
N LEU A 269 5.52 -15.86 2.27
CA LEU A 269 4.31 -15.05 2.35
C LEU A 269 4.62 -13.56 2.17
N SER A 270 5.73 -13.08 2.76
CA SER A 270 6.14 -11.68 2.63
C SER A 270 6.43 -11.29 1.19
N TYR A 271 7.19 -12.10 0.46
CA TYR A 271 7.48 -11.84 -0.96
C TYR A 271 6.21 -11.94 -1.83
N ALA A 272 5.37 -12.95 -1.60
CA ALA A 272 4.10 -13.07 -2.31
C ALA A 272 3.19 -11.86 -2.08
N TYR A 273 3.10 -11.40 -0.84
CA TYR A 273 2.32 -10.22 -0.46
C TYR A 273 2.88 -8.93 -1.09
N LEU A 274 4.19 -8.71 -1.05
CA LEU A 274 4.82 -7.53 -1.65
C LEU A 274 4.59 -7.48 -3.17
N LEU A 275 4.69 -8.63 -3.84
CA LEU A 275 4.40 -8.73 -5.27
C LEU A 275 2.93 -8.44 -5.56
N ALA A 276 2.01 -9.05 -4.80
CA ALA A 276 0.56 -8.80 -4.91
C ALA A 276 0.20 -7.32 -4.63
N ALA A 277 0.80 -6.72 -3.60
CA ALA A 277 0.61 -5.32 -3.24
C ALA A 277 1.11 -4.37 -4.34
N THR A 278 2.20 -4.73 -5.03
CA THR A 278 2.72 -3.95 -6.16
C THR A 278 1.72 -3.90 -7.31
N PHE A 279 1.10 -5.03 -7.68
CA PHE A 279 0.07 -5.07 -8.73
C PHE A 279 -1.15 -4.21 -8.38
N VAL A 280 -1.62 -4.27 -7.14
CA VAL A 280 -2.76 -3.45 -6.67
C VAL A 280 -2.39 -1.96 -6.66
N SER A 281 -1.22 -1.62 -6.16
CA SER A 281 -0.77 -0.22 -6.07
C SER A 281 -0.58 0.42 -7.44
N ALA A 282 -0.06 -0.32 -8.41
CA ALA A 282 0.15 0.17 -9.77
C ALA A 282 -1.18 0.54 -10.47
N THR A 283 -2.29 -0.06 -10.08
CA THR A 283 -3.60 0.11 -10.72
C THR A 283 -4.59 0.89 -9.87
N ALA A 284 -5.06 0.31 -8.77
CA ALA A 284 -6.14 0.87 -7.96
C ALA A 284 -5.77 2.18 -7.28
N PHE A 285 -4.54 2.32 -6.79
CA PHE A 285 -4.10 3.54 -6.13
C PHE A 285 -4.02 4.72 -7.09
N SER A 286 -3.52 4.49 -8.30
CA SER A 286 -3.48 5.52 -9.35
C SER A 286 -4.89 6.01 -9.71
N LEU A 287 -5.86 5.09 -9.87
CA LEU A 287 -7.25 5.43 -10.15
C LEU A 287 -7.90 6.20 -8.99
N ALA A 288 -7.66 5.78 -7.74
CA ALA A 288 -8.19 6.45 -6.56
C ALA A 288 -7.69 7.90 -6.44
N LEU A 289 -6.40 8.15 -6.72
CA LEU A 289 -5.83 9.50 -6.71
C LEU A 289 -6.42 10.40 -7.79
N ILE A 290 -6.56 9.86 -9.01
CA ILE A 290 -7.06 10.62 -10.17
C ILE A 290 -8.55 10.98 -9.98
N SER A 291 -9.34 10.08 -9.41
CA SER A 291 -10.79 10.28 -9.24
C SER A 291 -11.18 11.13 -8.03
N ALA A 292 -10.35 11.18 -6.98
CA ALA A 292 -10.70 11.84 -5.72
C ALA A 292 -11.07 13.34 -5.86
N ALA A 293 -10.30 14.11 -6.63
CA ALA A 293 -10.55 15.54 -6.80
C ALA A 293 -11.83 15.85 -7.62
N PRO A 294 -12.08 15.22 -8.78
CA PRO A 294 -13.34 15.38 -9.52
C PRO A 294 -14.58 14.99 -8.70
N LEU A 295 -14.52 13.86 -7.98
CA LEU A 295 -15.64 13.39 -7.15
C LEU A 295 -15.94 14.38 -5.99
N THR A 296 -14.91 14.94 -5.38
CA THR A 296 -15.08 15.94 -4.32
C THR A 296 -15.74 17.21 -4.84
N ARG A 297 -15.42 17.63 -6.06
CA ARG A 297 -15.98 18.87 -6.67
C ARG A 297 -17.43 18.71 -7.11
N ARG A 298 -17.79 17.52 -7.65
CA ARG A 298 -19.15 17.25 -8.18
C ARG A 298 -20.15 16.95 -7.07
N GLY A 299 -19.68 16.55 -5.88
CA GLY A 299 -20.50 15.88 -4.88
C GLY A 299 -20.89 14.48 -5.35
N VAL A 300 -20.98 13.53 -4.44
CA VAL A 300 -21.32 12.14 -4.78
C VAL A 300 -22.44 11.69 -3.84
N ASP A 301 -23.52 11.22 -4.42
CA ASP A 301 -24.60 10.51 -3.71
C ASP A 301 -24.29 9.01 -3.59
N ALA A 302 -25.17 8.24 -2.98
CA ALA A 302 -24.99 6.82 -2.75
C ALA A 302 -24.94 6.02 -4.05
N GLU A 303 -25.72 6.42 -5.08
CA GLU A 303 -25.76 5.75 -6.37
C GLU A 303 -24.49 6.01 -7.17
N GLY A 304 -24.07 7.28 -7.28
CA GLY A 304 -22.82 7.66 -7.92
C GLY A 304 -21.58 7.06 -7.24
N ALA A 305 -21.61 6.87 -5.89
CA ALA A 305 -20.54 6.17 -5.19
C ALA A 305 -20.47 4.69 -5.57
N ALA A 306 -21.62 4.00 -5.65
CA ALA A 306 -21.69 2.61 -6.06
C ALA A 306 -21.22 2.43 -7.51
N GLU A 307 -21.69 3.29 -8.43
CA GLU A 307 -21.27 3.31 -9.83
C GLU A 307 -19.76 3.53 -9.97
N HIS A 308 -19.20 4.49 -9.20
CA HIS A 308 -17.77 4.75 -9.20
C HIS A 308 -16.96 3.52 -8.79
N VAL A 309 -17.37 2.84 -7.71
CA VAL A 309 -16.68 1.65 -7.21
C VAL A 309 -16.68 0.53 -8.26
N VAL A 310 -17.82 0.24 -8.87
CA VAL A 310 -17.93 -0.84 -9.86
C VAL A 310 -17.13 -0.54 -11.13
N HIS A 311 -17.24 0.66 -11.69
CA HIS A 311 -16.52 1.02 -12.92
C HIS A 311 -15.01 1.13 -12.73
N SER A 312 -14.55 1.70 -11.60
CA SER A 312 -13.12 1.78 -11.30
C SER A 312 -12.51 0.41 -10.97
N ALA A 313 -13.27 -0.46 -10.29
CA ALA A 313 -12.83 -1.83 -10.00
C ALA A 313 -12.59 -2.64 -11.28
N TRP A 314 -13.34 -2.41 -12.35
CA TRP A 314 -13.18 -3.12 -13.62
C TRP A 314 -11.74 -3.07 -14.15
N ILE A 315 -11.16 -1.88 -14.20
CA ILE A 315 -9.80 -1.67 -14.70
C ILE A 315 -8.78 -2.39 -13.80
N SER A 316 -8.92 -2.23 -12.49
CA SER A 316 -8.02 -2.89 -11.53
C SER A 316 -8.12 -4.42 -11.58
N LEU A 317 -9.34 -4.97 -11.69
CA LEU A 317 -9.59 -6.41 -11.82
C LEU A 317 -8.99 -6.98 -13.10
N ALA A 318 -9.10 -6.26 -14.23
CA ALA A 318 -8.49 -6.69 -15.47
C ALA A 318 -6.96 -6.87 -15.35
N PHE A 319 -6.29 -5.96 -14.67
CA PHE A 319 -4.85 -6.09 -14.39
C PHE A 319 -4.53 -7.20 -13.38
N VAL A 320 -5.31 -7.35 -12.31
CA VAL A 320 -5.15 -8.43 -11.33
C VAL A 320 -5.30 -9.80 -12.02
N GLY A 321 -6.29 -9.97 -12.92
CA GLY A 321 -6.48 -11.20 -13.68
C GLY A 321 -5.28 -11.53 -14.58
N ALA A 322 -4.76 -10.53 -15.32
CA ALA A 322 -3.55 -10.72 -16.14
C ALA A 322 -2.34 -11.11 -15.26
N ALA A 323 -2.11 -10.41 -14.15
CA ALA A 323 -1.01 -10.69 -13.24
C ALA A 323 -1.12 -12.08 -12.62
N ALA A 324 -2.30 -12.47 -12.13
CA ALA A 324 -2.54 -13.80 -11.57
C ALA A 324 -2.31 -14.90 -12.62
N GLY A 325 -2.79 -14.73 -13.85
CA GLY A 325 -2.59 -15.69 -14.93
C GLY A 325 -1.11 -15.83 -15.35
N LEU A 326 -0.38 -14.72 -15.46
CA LEU A 326 1.07 -14.73 -15.73
C LEU A 326 1.83 -15.45 -14.61
N VAL A 327 1.57 -15.08 -13.35
CA VAL A 327 2.24 -15.66 -12.19
C VAL A 327 1.89 -17.15 -12.04
N ALA A 328 0.67 -17.57 -12.39
CA ALA A 328 0.29 -18.98 -12.37
C ALA A 328 1.14 -19.85 -13.31
N LEU A 329 1.54 -19.31 -14.48
CA LEU A 329 2.30 -20.09 -15.48
C LEU A 329 3.81 -19.95 -15.37
N VAL A 330 4.31 -18.75 -15.08
CA VAL A 330 5.75 -18.45 -15.10
C VAL A 330 6.28 -17.95 -13.77
N GLY A 331 5.41 -17.82 -12.75
CA GLY A 331 5.76 -17.22 -11.46
C GLY A 331 6.97 -17.89 -10.80
N GLY A 332 7.04 -19.20 -10.75
CA GLY A 332 8.18 -19.92 -10.19
C GLY A 332 9.50 -19.60 -10.90
N ARG A 333 9.49 -19.50 -12.23
CA ARG A 333 10.69 -19.12 -13.02
C ARG A 333 11.10 -17.67 -12.80
N VAL A 334 10.13 -16.76 -12.77
CA VAL A 334 10.38 -15.34 -12.50
C VAL A 334 10.91 -15.17 -11.08
N VAL A 335 10.31 -15.87 -10.11
CA VAL A 335 10.76 -15.86 -8.72
C VAL A 335 12.20 -16.35 -8.62
N THR A 336 12.55 -17.48 -9.24
CA THR A 336 13.93 -18.01 -9.24
C THR A 336 14.89 -17.02 -9.91
N ALA A 337 14.52 -16.44 -11.05
CA ALA A 337 15.37 -15.48 -11.76
C ALA A 337 15.61 -14.19 -10.96
N VAL A 338 14.63 -13.74 -10.19
CA VAL A 338 14.71 -12.48 -9.43
C VAL A 338 15.26 -12.70 -8.01
N LEU A 339 14.83 -13.78 -7.33
CA LEU A 339 15.17 -14.03 -5.92
C LEU A 339 16.32 -15.06 -5.73
N GLY A 340 16.76 -15.72 -6.80
CA GLY A 340 17.90 -16.64 -6.78
C GLY A 340 17.54 -18.10 -6.44
N ASP A 341 18.59 -18.93 -6.33
CA ASP A 341 18.48 -20.38 -6.22
C ASP A 341 17.79 -20.87 -4.94
N ALA A 342 17.86 -20.08 -3.86
CA ALA A 342 17.12 -20.39 -2.62
C ALA A 342 15.59 -20.45 -2.79
N PHE A 343 15.10 -19.87 -3.88
CA PHE A 343 13.68 -19.85 -4.29
C PHE A 343 13.44 -20.68 -5.56
N SER A 344 14.32 -21.62 -5.89
CA SER A 344 14.17 -22.48 -7.07
C SER A 344 13.27 -23.70 -6.81
N GLY A 345 12.85 -24.36 -7.88
CA GLY A 345 12.05 -25.58 -7.82
C GLY A 345 10.72 -25.41 -7.08
N ASN A 346 10.42 -26.33 -6.16
CA ASN A 346 9.15 -26.35 -5.44
C ASN A 346 8.85 -25.06 -4.65
N VAL A 347 9.87 -24.36 -4.17
CA VAL A 347 9.72 -23.09 -3.40
C VAL A 347 9.24 -21.96 -4.30
N GLY A 348 9.81 -21.84 -5.50
CA GLY A 348 9.38 -20.84 -6.48
C GLY A 348 7.94 -21.08 -6.95
N ASP A 349 7.59 -22.34 -7.19
CA ASP A 349 6.22 -22.72 -7.57
C ASP A 349 5.23 -22.49 -6.43
N GLU A 350 5.63 -22.74 -5.17
CA GLU A 350 4.82 -22.43 -4.00
C GLU A 350 4.57 -20.92 -3.88
N LEU A 351 5.62 -20.10 -4.02
CA LEU A 351 5.50 -18.64 -3.98
C LEU A 351 4.61 -18.12 -5.11
N GLY A 352 4.76 -18.66 -6.34
CA GLY A 352 3.85 -18.35 -7.45
C GLY A 352 2.40 -18.69 -7.12
N ARG A 353 2.13 -19.86 -6.53
CA ARG A 353 0.80 -20.25 -6.06
C ARG A 353 0.26 -19.30 -4.97
N LEU A 354 1.09 -18.90 -4.00
CA LEU A 354 0.68 -17.96 -2.96
C LEU A 354 0.21 -16.62 -3.55
N VAL A 355 0.89 -16.10 -4.58
CA VAL A 355 0.44 -14.87 -5.28
C VAL A 355 -0.93 -15.08 -5.93
N VAL A 356 -1.17 -16.24 -6.56
CA VAL A 356 -2.49 -16.59 -7.12
C VAL A 356 -3.55 -16.67 -6.02
N TYR A 357 -3.25 -17.30 -4.90
CA TYR A 357 -4.16 -17.39 -3.75
C TYR A 357 -4.38 -16.04 -3.03
N LEU A 358 -3.50 -15.07 -3.23
CA LEU A 358 -3.71 -13.67 -2.81
C LEU A 358 -4.63 -12.90 -3.77
N SER A 359 -5.08 -13.47 -4.90
CA SER A 359 -5.97 -12.76 -5.83
C SER A 359 -7.27 -12.25 -5.16
N PRO A 360 -7.97 -12.99 -4.26
CA PRO A 360 -9.11 -12.45 -3.53
C PRO A 360 -8.75 -11.23 -2.68
N TRP A 361 -7.57 -11.25 -2.05
CA TRP A 361 -7.05 -10.09 -1.32
C TRP A 361 -6.75 -8.91 -2.26
N MET A 362 -6.14 -9.16 -3.44
CA MET A 362 -5.88 -8.10 -4.43
C MET A 362 -7.18 -7.42 -4.88
N VAL A 363 -8.23 -8.21 -5.15
CA VAL A 363 -9.55 -7.71 -5.52
C VAL A 363 -10.16 -6.86 -4.40
N ALA A 364 -10.15 -7.38 -3.18
CA ALA A 364 -10.70 -6.68 -2.02
C ALA A 364 -9.92 -5.40 -1.72
N ASN A 365 -8.57 -5.43 -1.79
CA ASN A 365 -7.73 -4.27 -1.53
C ASN A 365 -7.87 -3.21 -2.64
N ALA A 366 -8.04 -3.61 -3.90
CA ALA A 366 -8.36 -2.67 -4.99
C ALA A 366 -9.71 -1.97 -4.74
N ALA A 367 -10.76 -2.73 -4.37
CA ALA A 367 -12.05 -2.18 -4.00
C ALA A 367 -11.96 -1.25 -2.78
N PHE A 368 -11.14 -1.60 -1.79
CA PHE A 368 -10.85 -0.75 -0.64
C PHE A 368 -10.26 0.60 -1.06
N LEU A 369 -9.21 0.61 -1.85
CA LEU A 369 -8.52 1.83 -2.29
C LEU A 369 -9.44 2.78 -3.04
N ILE A 370 -10.39 2.24 -3.80
CA ILE A 370 -11.39 3.01 -4.54
C ILE A 370 -12.49 3.55 -3.60
N THR A 371 -12.96 2.72 -2.66
CA THR A 371 -14.11 3.03 -1.78
C THR A 371 -13.70 3.96 -0.61
N TYR A 372 -12.49 3.79 -0.08
CA TYR A 372 -12.07 4.49 1.13
C TYR A 372 -12.10 6.03 1.03
N PRO A 373 -11.62 6.68 -0.06
CA PRO A 373 -11.73 8.13 -0.22
C PRO A 373 -13.17 8.66 -0.16
N LEU A 374 -14.15 7.88 -0.62
CA LEU A 374 -15.56 8.26 -0.60
C LEU A 374 -16.11 8.44 0.81
N MET A 375 -15.56 7.74 1.81
CA MET A 375 -15.94 7.92 3.22
C MET A 375 -15.70 9.34 3.72
N PHE A 376 -14.64 9.99 3.22
CA PHE A 376 -14.33 11.38 3.55
C PHE A 376 -15.20 12.37 2.78
N VAL A 377 -15.46 12.09 1.51
CA VAL A 377 -16.36 12.89 0.66
C VAL A 377 -17.79 12.90 1.23
N MET A 378 -18.27 11.75 1.66
CA MET A 378 -19.62 11.57 2.23
C MET A 378 -19.72 11.80 3.74
N HIS A 379 -18.65 12.25 4.39
CA HIS A 379 -18.59 12.54 5.85
C HIS A 379 -18.98 11.34 6.76
N ARG A 380 -18.72 10.08 6.34
CA ARG A 380 -19.04 8.84 7.07
C ARG A 380 -17.88 8.29 7.92
N THR A 381 -16.94 9.13 8.33
CA THR A 381 -15.69 8.72 8.99
C THR A 381 -15.85 8.12 10.39
N ARG A 382 -16.97 8.33 11.07
CA ARG A 382 -17.20 7.86 12.45
C ARG A 382 -17.17 6.33 12.59
N LEU A 383 -17.49 5.60 11.52
CA LEU A 383 -17.54 4.14 11.52
C LEU A 383 -16.20 3.47 11.21
N LEU A 384 -15.16 4.25 10.87
CA LEU A 384 -13.87 3.70 10.47
C LEU A 384 -13.14 2.96 11.60
N ILE A 385 -13.14 3.49 12.83
CA ILE A 385 -12.50 2.82 13.97
C ILE A 385 -13.23 1.52 14.36
N PRO A 386 -14.56 1.51 14.58
CA PRO A 386 -15.27 0.26 14.85
C PRO A 386 -15.05 -0.80 13.76
N LEU A 387 -15.06 -0.40 12.49
CA LEU A 387 -14.86 -1.32 11.37
C LEU A 387 -13.43 -1.90 11.35
N ALA A 388 -12.44 -1.06 11.63
CA ALA A 388 -11.04 -1.47 11.75
C ALA A 388 -10.85 -2.53 12.85
N LEU A 389 -11.39 -2.27 14.03
CA LEU A 389 -11.32 -3.20 15.17
C LEU A 389 -12.09 -4.50 14.89
N ALA A 390 -13.30 -4.41 14.31
CA ALA A 390 -14.07 -5.58 13.94
C ALA A 390 -13.30 -6.46 12.92
N GLY A 391 -12.68 -5.86 11.90
CA GLY A 391 -11.85 -6.58 10.94
C GLY A 391 -10.72 -7.35 11.61
N MET A 392 -9.94 -6.71 12.48
CA MET A 392 -8.85 -7.36 13.20
C MET A 392 -9.32 -8.50 14.14
N ILE A 393 -10.43 -8.31 14.84
CA ILE A 393 -11.00 -9.34 15.75
C ILE A 393 -11.52 -10.54 14.94
N VAL A 394 -12.19 -10.30 13.83
CA VAL A 394 -12.77 -11.35 12.98
C VAL A 394 -11.68 -12.12 12.20
N ASP A 395 -10.56 -11.49 11.88
CA ASP A 395 -9.44 -12.15 11.20
C ASP A 395 -8.86 -13.33 11.99
N ILE A 396 -8.77 -13.19 13.31
CA ILE A 396 -8.16 -14.22 14.16
C ILE A 396 -8.85 -15.59 14.02
N PRO A 397 -10.17 -15.74 14.26
CA PRO A 397 -10.84 -17.02 14.08
C PRO A 397 -10.84 -17.52 12.63
N ILE A 398 -10.97 -16.62 11.64
CA ILE A 398 -10.88 -16.99 10.22
C ILE A 398 -9.49 -17.57 9.91
N SER A 399 -8.43 -16.89 10.35
CA SER A 399 -7.04 -17.36 10.17
C SER A 399 -6.78 -18.69 10.85
N ILE A 400 -7.31 -18.93 12.06
CA ILE A 400 -7.21 -20.21 12.76
C ILE A 400 -7.86 -21.32 11.95
N VAL A 401 -9.10 -21.14 11.49
CA VAL A 401 -9.85 -22.14 10.73
C VAL A 401 -9.19 -22.39 9.37
N CYS A 402 -8.91 -21.36 8.61
CA CYS A 402 -8.32 -21.51 7.29
C CYS A 402 -6.93 -22.16 7.35
N ARG A 403 -6.09 -21.77 8.31
CA ARG A 403 -4.78 -22.37 8.53
C ARG A 403 -4.90 -23.84 8.89
N SER A 404 -5.84 -24.25 9.74
CA SER A 404 -6.02 -25.66 10.13
C SER A 404 -6.43 -26.54 8.96
N LEU A 405 -7.16 -25.99 7.97
CA LEU A 405 -7.63 -26.73 6.79
C LEU A 405 -6.59 -26.78 5.66
N TRP A 406 -5.87 -25.67 5.41
CA TRP A 406 -5.05 -25.50 4.20
C TRP A 406 -3.62 -24.96 4.48
N GLY A 407 -3.16 -24.97 5.73
CA GLY A 407 -1.81 -24.52 6.08
C GLY A 407 -1.53 -23.07 5.66
N LEU A 408 -0.38 -22.83 5.00
CA LEU A 408 0.03 -21.50 4.53
C LEU A 408 -0.94 -20.92 3.49
N THR A 409 -1.47 -21.73 2.57
CA THR A 409 -2.51 -21.32 1.62
C THR A 409 -3.77 -20.81 2.34
N GLY A 410 -4.15 -21.48 3.43
CA GLY A 410 -5.26 -21.04 4.27
C GLY A 410 -5.03 -19.65 4.88
N VAL A 411 -3.82 -19.33 5.28
CA VAL A 411 -3.47 -18.01 5.79
C VAL A 411 -3.64 -16.92 4.72
N THR A 412 -3.24 -17.19 3.46
CA THR A 412 -3.45 -16.22 2.36
C THR A 412 -4.93 -16.02 2.04
N LEU A 413 -5.72 -17.08 2.06
CA LEU A 413 -7.16 -17.01 1.84
C LEU A 413 -7.87 -16.26 2.98
N ALA A 414 -7.48 -16.49 4.25
CA ALA A 414 -8.01 -15.78 5.40
C ALA A 414 -7.83 -14.27 5.26
N LEU A 415 -6.63 -13.83 4.89
CA LEU A 415 -6.32 -12.42 4.62
C LEU A 415 -7.26 -11.84 3.55
N GLY A 416 -7.51 -12.59 2.47
CA GLY A 416 -8.43 -12.18 1.40
C GLY A 416 -9.88 -12.07 1.89
N VAL A 417 -10.38 -13.10 2.59
CA VAL A 417 -11.75 -13.14 3.13
C VAL A 417 -11.98 -12.00 4.13
N THR A 418 -11.07 -11.79 5.06
CA THR A 418 -11.22 -10.73 6.07
C THR A 418 -11.14 -9.35 5.42
N THR A 419 -10.24 -9.13 4.48
CA THR A 419 -10.19 -7.85 3.74
C THR A 419 -11.49 -7.60 2.98
N LEU A 420 -12.07 -8.62 2.37
CA LEU A 420 -13.37 -8.53 1.70
C LEU A 420 -14.50 -8.16 2.69
N LEU A 421 -14.54 -8.77 3.87
CA LEU A 421 -15.51 -8.45 4.92
C LEU A 421 -15.37 -6.98 5.37
N VAL A 422 -14.16 -6.48 5.54
CA VAL A 422 -13.91 -5.06 5.87
C VAL A 422 -14.43 -4.15 4.76
N VAL A 423 -14.19 -4.49 3.50
CA VAL A 423 -14.69 -3.71 2.35
C VAL A 423 -16.20 -3.72 2.28
N LEU A 424 -16.83 -4.87 2.47
CA LEU A 424 -18.30 -4.96 2.53
C LEU A 424 -18.88 -4.12 3.69
N GLY A 425 -18.22 -4.14 4.86
CA GLY A 425 -18.57 -3.27 5.99
C GLY A 425 -18.42 -1.79 5.66
N LEU A 426 -17.36 -1.41 4.91
CA LEU A 426 -17.14 -0.06 4.45
C LEU A 426 -18.24 0.39 3.46
N MET A 427 -18.62 -0.47 2.53
CA MET A 427 -19.70 -0.21 1.57
C MET A 427 -21.05 -0.11 2.28
N ALA A 428 -21.31 -0.96 3.28
CA ALA A 428 -22.51 -0.88 4.11
C ALA A 428 -22.60 0.45 4.89
N ALA A 429 -21.46 0.93 5.39
CA ALA A 429 -21.38 2.21 6.07
C ALA A 429 -21.57 3.40 5.13
N LEU A 430 -21.08 3.29 3.88
CA LEU A 430 -21.16 4.33 2.86
C LEU A 430 -22.57 4.46 2.28
N ALA A 431 -23.12 3.37 1.79
CA ALA A 431 -24.39 3.31 1.07
C ALA A 431 -25.12 2.00 1.32
N PRO A 432 -25.82 1.84 2.48
CA PRO A 432 -26.44 0.56 2.86
C PRO A 432 -27.43 0.02 1.83
N ARG A 433 -28.19 0.93 1.18
CA ARG A 433 -29.18 0.59 0.15
C ARG A 433 -28.53 0.08 -1.14
N MET A 434 -27.31 0.48 -1.42
CA MET A 434 -26.55 0.11 -2.62
C MET A 434 -25.57 -1.04 -2.39
N LEU A 435 -25.44 -1.50 -1.13
CA LEU A 435 -24.48 -2.56 -0.77
C LEU A 435 -24.66 -3.81 -1.64
N PHE A 436 -25.90 -4.30 -1.75
CA PHE A 436 -26.20 -5.51 -2.52
C PHE A 436 -25.86 -5.33 -4.00
N VAL A 437 -26.25 -4.20 -4.61
CA VAL A 437 -25.99 -3.89 -6.02
C VAL A 437 -24.48 -3.81 -6.28
N THR A 438 -23.74 -3.13 -5.41
CA THR A 438 -22.29 -2.99 -5.52
C THR A 438 -21.57 -4.32 -5.32
N ALA A 439 -21.98 -5.10 -4.30
CA ALA A 439 -21.37 -6.40 -4.03
C ALA A 439 -21.65 -7.41 -5.15
N VAL A 440 -22.86 -7.45 -5.68
CA VAL A 440 -23.22 -8.29 -6.84
C VAL A 440 -22.46 -7.83 -8.10
N GLY A 441 -22.36 -6.51 -8.32
CA GLY A 441 -21.57 -5.96 -9.42
C GLY A 441 -20.10 -6.38 -9.36
N LEU A 442 -19.45 -6.20 -8.21
CA LEU A 442 -18.06 -6.63 -8.00
C LEU A 442 -17.90 -8.15 -8.11
N GLY A 443 -18.82 -8.92 -7.55
CA GLY A 443 -18.82 -10.38 -7.64
C GLY A 443 -18.92 -10.86 -9.07
N ARG A 444 -19.86 -10.31 -9.86
CA ARG A 444 -19.99 -10.60 -11.29
C ARG A 444 -18.73 -10.26 -12.07
N LEU A 445 -18.14 -9.08 -11.82
CA LEU A 445 -16.90 -8.68 -12.48
C LEU A 445 -15.73 -9.60 -12.12
N SER A 446 -15.60 -9.97 -10.86
CA SER A 446 -14.55 -10.89 -10.40
C SER A 446 -14.69 -12.28 -11.04
N LEU A 447 -15.92 -12.78 -11.16
CA LEU A 447 -16.20 -14.05 -11.85
C LEU A 447 -15.89 -13.98 -13.34
N LEU A 448 -16.28 -12.90 -14.02
CA LEU A 448 -16.01 -12.71 -15.45
C LEU A 448 -14.49 -12.62 -15.73
N VAL A 449 -13.77 -11.81 -14.96
CA VAL A 449 -12.31 -11.66 -15.08
C VAL A 449 -11.62 -12.98 -14.72
N GLY A 450 -12.04 -13.65 -13.63
CA GLY A 450 -11.51 -14.93 -13.21
C GLY A 450 -11.71 -16.03 -14.29
N ALA A 451 -12.90 -16.11 -14.86
CA ALA A 451 -13.20 -17.04 -15.96
C ALA A 451 -12.36 -16.73 -17.21
N ALA A 452 -12.24 -15.44 -17.59
CA ALA A 452 -11.39 -15.04 -18.72
C ALA A 452 -9.91 -15.40 -18.48
N THR A 453 -9.42 -15.18 -17.26
CA THR A 453 -8.05 -15.57 -16.84
C THR A 453 -7.86 -17.09 -16.93
N ALA A 454 -8.78 -17.87 -16.35
CA ALA A 454 -8.70 -19.32 -16.36
C ALA A 454 -8.75 -19.90 -17.78
N LEU A 455 -9.65 -19.39 -18.62
CA LEU A 455 -9.77 -19.83 -20.02
C LEU A 455 -8.54 -19.44 -20.85
N ALA A 456 -8.04 -18.22 -20.70
CA ALA A 456 -6.92 -17.73 -21.51
C ALA A 456 -5.61 -18.43 -21.12
N PHE A 457 -5.25 -18.38 -19.86
CA PHE A 457 -3.98 -18.93 -19.39
C PHE A 457 -4.04 -20.43 -19.18
N GLY A 458 -5.14 -20.96 -18.65
CA GLY A 458 -5.37 -22.39 -18.50
C GLY A 458 -5.44 -23.08 -19.86
N GLY A 459 -6.23 -22.55 -20.81
CA GLY A 459 -6.31 -23.07 -22.17
C GLY A 459 -4.96 -23.07 -22.90
N ALA A 460 -4.18 -21.99 -22.79
CA ALA A 460 -2.85 -21.91 -23.38
C ALA A 460 -1.87 -22.93 -22.77
N SER A 461 -1.97 -23.20 -21.48
CA SER A 461 -1.10 -24.15 -20.76
C SER A 461 -1.33 -25.62 -21.12
N LEU A 462 -2.50 -25.94 -21.71
CA LEU A 462 -2.78 -27.33 -22.17
C LEU A 462 -2.00 -27.68 -23.44
N VAL A 463 -1.58 -26.68 -24.22
CA VAL A 463 -0.97 -26.87 -25.55
C VAL A 463 0.48 -26.43 -25.60
N LEU A 464 0.85 -25.45 -24.81
CA LEU A 464 2.16 -24.77 -24.86
C LEU A 464 2.94 -24.94 -23.54
N SER A 465 4.26 -24.90 -23.63
CA SER A 465 5.11 -24.81 -22.44
C SER A 465 4.96 -23.44 -21.74
N ALA A 466 5.32 -23.35 -20.46
CA ALA A 466 4.98 -22.24 -19.57
C ALA A 466 5.19 -20.82 -20.14
N VAL A 467 6.35 -20.55 -20.77
CA VAL A 467 6.66 -19.19 -21.29
C VAL A 467 5.84 -18.85 -22.54
N PRO A 468 5.79 -19.70 -23.59
CA PRO A 468 4.87 -19.48 -24.71
C PRO A 468 3.40 -19.45 -24.28
N ALA A 469 3.00 -20.31 -23.30
CA ALA A 469 1.64 -20.31 -22.77
C ALA A 469 1.31 -18.98 -22.08
N ALA A 470 2.25 -18.40 -21.34
CA ALA A 470 2.05 -17.09 -20.71
C ALA A 470 1.86 -15.98 -21.74
N ALA A 471 2.66 -15.96 -22.81
CA ALA A 471 2.53 -14.98 -23.89
C ALA A 471 1.21 -15.14 -24.66
N ALA A 472 0.89 -16.38 -25.07
CA ALA A 472 -0.36 -16.70 -25.76
C ALA A 472 -1.59 -16.45 -24.87
N GLY A 473 -1.50 -16.83 -23.58
CA GLY A 473 -2.53 -16.57 -22.58
C GLY A 473 -2.80 -15.08 -22.40
N LEU A 474 -1.74 -14.26 -22.35
CA LEU A 474 -1.90 -12.80 -22.25
C LEU A 474 -2.58 -12.23 -23.50
N ALA A 475 -2.18 -12.66 -24.69
CA ALA A 475 -2.80 -12.24 -25.95
C ALA A 475 -4.29 -12.66 -26.00
N LEU A 476 -4.58 -13.93 -25.66
CA LEU A 476 -5.97 -14.43 -25.63
C LEU A 476 -6.79 -13.71 -24.56
N TYR A 477 -6.22 -13.44 -23.38
CA TYR A 477 -6.86 -12.68 -22.33
C TYR A 477 -7.22 -11.26 -22.80
N ALA A 478 -6.31 -10.57 -23.49
CA ALA A 478 -6.59 -9.26 -24.07
C ALA A 478 -7.75 -9.31 -25.10
N VAL A 479 -7.77 -10.34 -25.95
CA VAL A 479 -8.88 -10.57 -26.90
C VAL A 479 -10.20 -10.80 -26.17
N LEU A 480 -10.20 -11.64 -25.12
CA LEU A 480 -11.39 -11.88 -24.30
C LEU A 480 -11.88 -10.59 -23.62
N LEU A 481 -10.98 -9.78 -23.06
CA LEU A 481 -11.35 -8.48 -22.49
C LEU A 481 -11.97 -7.54 -23.53
N VAL A 482 -11.44 -7.50 -24.75
CA VAL A 482 -12.01 -6.70 -25.84
C VAL A 482 -13.40 -7.24 -26.24
N ALA A 483 -13.55 -8.55 -26.33
CA ALA A 483 -14.86 -9.17 -26.61
C ALA A 483 -15.86 -8.88 -25.47
N MET A 484 -15.39 -8.88 -24.23
CA MET A 484 -16.19 -8.59 -23.04
C MET A 484 -16.42 -7.09 -22.80
N ARG A 485 -15.90 -6.19 -23.66
CA ARG A 485 -16.05 -4.74 -23.47
C ARG A 485 -17.52 -4.30 -23.36
N GLN A 486 -18.43 -5.02 -24.01
CA GLN A 486 -19.88 -4.77 -23.95
C GLN A 486 -20.49 -5.11 -22.57
N PHE A 487 -19.83 -5.94 -21.76
CA PHE A 487 -20.26 -6.32 -20.42
C PHE A 487 -19.82 -5.35 -19.32
N GLY A 488 -19.44 -4.11 -19.69
CA GLY A 488 -19.14 -3.04 -18.74
C GLY A 488 -17.77 -2.37 -18.88
N LEU A 489 -16.78 -2.98 -19.58
CA LEU A 489 -15.45 -2.38 -19.74
C LEU A 489 -15.48 -1.10 -20.57
N ALA A 490 -16.31 -1.04 -21.62
CA ALA A 490 -16.49 0.18 -22.42
C ALA A 490 -17.12 1.30 -21.60
N GLN A 491 -18.12 0.96 -20.78
CA GLN A 491 -18.76 1.91 -19.86
C GLN A 491 -17.78 2.40 -18.79
N ALA A 492 -16.99 1.49 -18.18
CA ALA A 492 -15.95 1.85 -17.24
C ALA A 492 -14.91 2.80 -17.83
N TRP A 493 -14.48 2.54 -19.09
CA TRP A 493 -13.54 3.41 -19.78
C TRP A 493 -14.12 4.78 -20.10
N GLN A 494 -15.38 4.84 -20.55
CA GLN A 494 -16.10 6.09 -20.77
C GLN A 494 -16.30 6.86 -19.46
N TYR A 495 -16.65 6.15 -18.40
CA TYR A 495 -16.81 6.74 -17.06
C TYR A 495 -15.51 7.42 -16.59
N VAL A 496 -14.37 6.72 -16.65
CA VAL A 496 -13.07 7.29 -16.25
C VAL A 496 -12.67 8.48 -17.12
N ARG A 497 -12.95 8.44 -18.43
CA ARG A 497 -12.75 9.59 -19.33
C ARG A 497 -13.65 10.77 -18.97
N ALA A 498 -14.89 10.54 -18.57
CA ALA A 498 -15.82 11.58 -18.18
C ALA A 498 -15.51 12.23 -16.83
N LEU A 499 -14.67 11.62 -16.01
CA LEU A 499 -14.18 12.23 -14.75
C LEU A 499 -13.17 13.36 -15.00
N HIS A 500 -12.52 13.39 -16.15
CA HIS A 500 -11.53 14.38 -16.59
C HIS A 500 -12.09 15.36 -17.61
#